data_f7dcf0c5975f6af2a3c0276b7af818f6
#
_entry.id   f7dcf0c5975f6af2a3c0276b7af818f6
#
_cell.length_a   1.000
_cell.length_b   1.000
_cell.length_c   1.000
_cell.angle_alpha   90.00
_cell.angle_beta   90.00
_cell.angle_gamma   90.00
#
_symmetry.space_group_name_H-M   'P 1'
#
loop_
_entity.id
_entity.type
_entity.pdbx_description
1 polymer ?
#
loop_
_entity_poly.entity_id
_entity_poly.type
_entity_poly.pdbx_seq_one_letter_code
_entity_poly.pdbx_strand_id
1 'polypeptide(L)' 'MSLLTILLDGTAAAGGAIGAGFAAMGAGIGIGQIGKGAVEGIARQPEATNDIRANMILAAALVEGAALFAIIVGFLAMVL' A
#
# COMPACT_ATOMS: atom_id res chain seq x y z
N MET A 1 33.82 -5.45 -9.90
CA MET A 1 32.49 -5.15 -10.44
C MET A 1 32.60 -4.73 -11.88
N SER A 2 31.83 -5.37 -12.77
CA SER A 2 31.79 -4.98 -14.16
C SER A 2 30.76 -3.87 -14.38
N LEU A 3 30.85 -3.17 -15.50
CA LEU A 3 29.84 -2.19 -15.89
C LEU A 3 28.46 -2.84 -15.99
N LEU A 4 28.37 -4.07 -16.53
CA LEU A 4 27.12 -4.79 -16.64
C LEU A 4 26.50 -5.01 -15.25
N THR A 5 27.28 -5.45 -14.27
CA THR A 5 26.81 -5.67 -12.92
C THR A 5 26.26 -4.36 -12.32
N ILE A 6 26.96 -3.26 -12.50
CA ILE A 6 26.54 -1.94 -12.00
C ILE A 6 25.21 -1.55 -12.63
N LEU A 7 25.05 -1.75 -13.93
CA LEU A 7 23.80 -1.42 -14.64
C LEU A 7 22.64 -2.29 -14.18
N LEU A 8 22.88 -3.60 -13.97
CA LEU A 8 21.83 -4.50 -13.48
C LEU A 8 21.41 -4.16 -12.07
N ASP A 9 22.35 -3.84 -11.18
CA ASP A 9 22.06 -3.44 -9.81
C ASP A 9 21.25 -2.14 -9.78
N GLY A 10 21.61 -1.17 -10.63
CA GLY A 10 20.90 0.09 -10.74
C GLY A 10 19.48 -0.09 -11.26
N THR A 11 19.28 -1.00 -12.20
CA THR A 11 17.95 -1.33 -12.73
C THR A 11 17.07 -1.96 -11.66
N ALA A 12 17.62 -2.90 -10.87
CA ALA A 12 16.89 -3.54 -9.78
C ALA A 12 16.52 -2.53 -8.71
N ALA A 13 17.43 -1.63 -8.33
CA ALA A 13 17.17 -0.61 -7.33
C ALA A 13 16.07 0.35 -7.80
N ALA A 14 16.13 0.80 -9.06
CA ALA A 14 15.11 1.68 -9.63
C ALA A 14 13.75 0.97 -9.67
N GLY A 15 13.72 -0.28 -10.09
CA GLY A 15 12.50 -1.08 -10.12
C GLY A 15 11.89 -1.25 -8.74
N GLY A 16 12.73 -1.52 -7.75
CA GLY A 16 12.28 -1.65 -6.35
C GLY A 16 11.68 -0.36 -5.83
N ALA A 17 12.32 0.77 -6.07
CA ALA A 17 11.84 2.08 -5.62
C ALA A 17 10.52 2.45 -6.30
N ILE A 18 10.42 2.25 -7.60
CA ILE A 18 9.21 2.54 -8.36
C ILE A 18 8.07 1.62 -7.91
N GLY A 19 8.35 0.33 -7.75
CA GLY A 19 7.36 -0.64 -7.27
C GLY A 19 6.83 -0.29 -5.89
N ALA A 20 7.73 0.09 -4.97
CA ALA A 20 7.32 0.52 -3.63
C ALA A 20 6.44 1.78 -3.69
N GLY A 21 6.77 2.73 -4.56
CA GLY A 21 5.97 3.93 -4.77
C GLY A 21 4.59 3.60 -5.30
N PHE A 22 4.48 2.70 -6.27
CA PHE A 22 3.18 2.26 -6.79
C PHE A 22 2.37 1.56 -5.72
N ALA A 23 2.99 0.71 -4.90
CA ALA A 23 2.29 0.05 -3.80
C ALA A 23 1.73 1.07 -2.81
N ALA A 24 2.51 2.09 -2.47
CA ALA A 24 2.06 3.15 -1.56
C ALA A 24 0.90 3.94 -2.17
N MET A 25 0.98 4.27 -3.46
CA MET A 25 -0.09 4.97 -4.16
C MET A 25 -1.36 4.13 -4.21
N GLY A 26 -1.24 2.85 -4.56
CA GLY A 26 -2.38 1.94 -4.61
C GLY A 26 -3.05 1.79 -3.26
N ALA A 27 -2.25 1.65 -2.20
CA ALA A 27 -2.77 1.57 -0.83
C ALA A 27 -3.48 2.87 -0.44
N GLY A 28 -2.89 4.03 -0.78
CA GLY A 28 -3.50 5.31 -0.48
C GLY A 28 -4.85 5.48 -1.16
N ILE A 29 -4.95 5.11 -2.43
CA ILE A 29 -6.21 5.16 -3.17
C ILE A 29 -7.22 4.19 -2.56
N GLY A 30 -6.81 2.95 -2.31
CA GLY A 30 -7.70 1.92 -1.77
C GLY A 30 -8.21 2.27 -0.38
N ILE A 31 -7.34 2.70 0.52
CA ILE A 31 -7.71 3.12 1.87
C ILE A 31 -8.59 4.37 1.81
N GLY A 32 -8.29 5.30 0.90
CA GLY A 32 -9.12 6.48 0.69
C GLY A 32 -10.56 6.11 0.29
N GLN A 33 -10.73 5.14 -0.60
CA GLN A 33 -12.06 4.66 -0.99
C GLN A 33 -12.79 3.96 0.18
N ILE A 34 -12.06 3.15 0.95
CA ILE A 34 -12.59 2.51 2.15
C ILE A 34 -13.08 3.56 3.13
N GLY A 35 -12.27 4.57 3.41
CA GLY A 35 -12.61 5.66 4.32
C GLY A 35 -13.81 6.46 3.85
N LYS A 36 -13.84 6.80 2.58
CA LYS A 36 -14.95 7.53 1.99
C LYS A 36 -16.26 6.75 2.13
N GLY A 37 -16.23 5.46 1.78
CA GLY A 37 -17.41 4.61 1.89
C GLY A 37 -17.88 4.49 3.33
N ALA A 38 -16.95 4.34 4.27
CA ALA A 38 -17.29 4.24 5.68
C ALA A 38 -17.93 5.53 6.21
N VAL A 39 -17.36 6.68 5.90
CA VAL A 39 -17.89 7.97 6.34
C VAL A 39 -19.29 8.22 5.76
N GLU A 40 -19.48 7.91 4.47
CA GLU A 40 -20.79 8.03 3.84
C GLU A 40 -21.81 7.06 4.46
N GLY A 41 -21.36 5.85 4.78
CA GLY A 41 -22.23 4.87 5.45
C GLY A 41 -22.66 5.34 6.83
N ILE A 42 -21.74 5.90 7.61
CA ILE A 42 -22.06 6.45 8.94
C ILE A 42 -23.05 7.61 8.81
N ALA A 43 -22.86 8.46 7.79
CA ALA A 43 -23.76 9.59 7.56
C ALA A 43 -25.19 9.11 7.26
N ARG A 44 -25.34 7.97 6.56
CA ARG A 44 -26.67 7.41 6.23
C ARG A 44 -27.26 6.60 7.38
N GLN A 45 -26.40 5.93 8.15
CA GLN A 45 -26.83 5.04 9.23
C GLN A 45 -25.95 5.30 10.46
N PRO A 46 -26.20 6.41 11.19
CA PRO A 46 -25.38 6.73 12.36
C PRO A 46 -25.42 5.66 13.45
N GLU A 47 -26.51 4.89 13.52
CA GLU A 47 -26.65 3.78 14.47
C GLU A 47 -25.69 2.63 14.18
N ALA A 48 -25.14 2.54 12.96
CA ALA A 48 -24.20 1.51 12.57
C ALA A 48 -22.73 1.96 12.68
N THR A 49 -22.47 3.10 13.29
CA THR A 49 -21.11 3.70 13.35
C THR A 49 -20.06 2.72 13.84
N ASN A 50 -20.34 1.98 14.91
CA ASN A 50 -19.35 1.06 15.47
C ASN A 50 -19.04 -0.10 14.54
N ASP A 51 -20.04 -0.67 13.89
CA ASP A 51 -19.85 -1.76 12.94
C ASP A 51 -19.11 -1.29 11.71
N ILE A 52 -19.46 -0.13 11.19
CA ILE A 52 -18.82 0.44 10.00
C ILE A 52 -17.35 0.74 10.31
N ARG A 53 -17.08 1.33 11.48
CA ARG A 53 -15.71 1.62 11.89
C ARG A 53 -14.87 0.35 12.01
N ALA A 54 -15.41 -0.69 12.63
CA ALA A 54 -14.70 -1.95 12.81
C ALA A 54 -14.33 -2.58 11.46
N ASN A 55 -15.29 -2.61 10.54
CA ASN A 55 -15.06 -3.17 9.20
C ASN A 55 -14.12 -2.30 8.38
N MET A 56 -14.20 -0.98 8.51
CA MET A 56 -13.28 -0.05 7.87
C MET A 56 -11.84 -0.31 8.29
N ILE A 57 -11.60 -0.42 9.59
CA ILE A 57 -10.27 -0.65 10.15
C ILE A 57 -9.73 -1.99 9.65
N LEU A 58 -10.55 -3.03 9.65
CA LEU A 58 -10.15 -4.35 9.17
C LEU A 58 -9.75 -4.30 7.69
N ALA A 59 -10.59 -3.69 6.85
CA ALA A 59 -10.32 -3.59 5.42
C ALA A 59 -9.07 -2.75 5.16
N ALA A 60 -8.91 -1.62 5.84
CA ALA A 60 -7.75 -0.77 5.71
C ALA A 60 -6.47 -1.50 6.14
N ALA A 61 -6.54 -2.27 7.22
CA ALA A 61 -5.41 -3.03 7.72
C ALA A 61 -4.96 -4.09 6.71
N LEU A 62 -5.89 -4.76 6.03
CA LEU A 62 -5.56 -5.75 5.00
C LEU A 62 -4.87 -5.10 3.80
N VAL A 63 -5.35 -3.94 3.36
CA VAL A 63 -4.72 -3.19 2.27
C VAL A 63 -3.32 -2.73 2.67
N GLU A 64 -3.19 -2.19 3.87
CA GLU A 64 -1.92 -1.69 4.37
C GLU A 64 -0.91 -2.81 4.57
N GLY A 65 -1.34 -3.96 5.06
CA GLY A 65 -0.49 -5.14 5.19
C GLY A 65 0.06 -5.61 3.85
N ALA A 66 -0.79 -5.69 2.83
CA ALA A 66 -0.37 -6.06 1.49
C ALA A 66 0.61 -5.03 0.91
N ALA A 67 0.33 -3.74 1.08
CA ALA A 67 1.20 -2.67 0.61
C ALA A 67 2.55 -2.68 1.32
N LEU A 68 2.54 -2.88 2.63
CA LEU A 68 3.77 -2.96 3.41
C LEU A 68 4.64 -4.11 2.94
N PHE A 69 4.04 -5.27 2.67
CA PHE A 69 4.76 -6.42 2.12
C PHE A 69 5.39 -6.08 0.77
N ALA A 70 4.66 -5.41 -0.11
CA ALA A 70 5.17 -4.99 -1.41
C ALA A 70 6.31 -3.99 -1.28
N ILE A 71 6.21 -3.05 -0.34
CA ILE A 71 7.26 -2.06 -0.07
C ILE A 71 8.52 -2.76 0.46
N ILE A 72 8.38 -3.76 1.31
CA ILE A 72 9.51 -4.54 1.80
C ILE A 72 10.18 -5.28 0.66
N VAL A 73 9.42 -5.89 -0.25
CA VAL A 73 9.98 -6.55 -1.43
C VAL A 73 10.74 -5.54 -2.29
N GLY A 74 10.19 -4.34 -2.48
CA GLY A 74 10.88 -3.27 -3.21
C GLY A 74 12.18 -2.85 -2.53
N PHE A 75 12.17 -2.73 -1.22
CA PHE A 75 13.36 -2.42 -0.44
C PHE A 75 14.43 -3.50 -0.60
N LEU A 76 14.04 -4.76 -0.53
CA LEU A 76 14.98 -5.87 -0.71
C LEU A 76 15.59 -5.86 -2.11
N ALA A 77 14.82 -5.52 -3.13
CA ALA A 77 15.34 -5.38 -4.49
C ALA A 77 16.40 -4.29 -4.60
N MET A 78 16.28 -3.25 -3.76
CA MET A 78 17.26 -2.15 -3.76
C MET A 78 18.56 -2.50 -3.06
N VAL A 79 18.51 -3.34 -2.03
CA VAL A 79 19.68 -3.60 -1.17
C VAL A 79 20.34 -4.96 -1.40
N LEU A 80 19.65 -5.92 -2.02
CA LEU A 80 20.23 -7.21 -2.37
C LEU A 80 20.78 -7.20 -3.79
#